data_8f0fca8fc94d14c9b05ac2e4571d0795
#
_entry.id   8f0fca8fc94d14c9b05ac2e4571d0795
#
_cell.length_a   1.000
_cell.length_b   1.000
_cell.length_c   1.000
_cell.angle_alpha   90.00
_cell.angle_beta   90.00
_cell.angle_gamma   90.00
#
_symmetry.space_group_name_H-M   'P 1'
#
loop_
_entity.id
_entity.type
_entity.pdbx_description
1 polymer ?
#
loop_
_entity_poly.entity_id
_entity_poly.type
_entity_poly.pdbx_seq_one_letter_code
_entity_poly.pdbx_strand_id
1 'polypeptide(L)'
;EFRPKAVKIGWLNNAETIRQVRDEIVGCRNIVCSPVIMSSKGERLMGSASVRAFMRYLVPCAKLLVIKIIDAEIMLNMKIATNDDMVQAAKRFCDEGAEWVLLRGGLHAEGRVSALLYSENCVQFFSSYNVEGWQRHGVGGSYSTALATRLAMEDEMEVAIKKAHEYLHTQIVYSVDTKGYGIRPQEIYNKFQSLIIHNYREHHDVSFYADKLAVTTRYLSQITKVVVEKTPKQMVDEYLLFQVINH
;
A
#
# COMPACT_ATOMS: atom_id res chain seq x y z
N GLU A 1 -17.99 -11.88 25.93
CA GLU A 1 -16.59 -12.02 25.55
C GLU A 1 -16.39 -11.38 24.16
N PHE A 2 -15.47 -10.41 24.05
CA PHE A 2 -15.22 -9.70 22.78
C PHE A 2 -14.41 -10.62 21.84
N ARG A 3 -14.98 -10.94 20.66
CA ARG A 3 -14.32 -11.74 19.63
C ARG A 3 -14.07 -10.86 18.41
N PRO A 4 -12.82 -10.45 18.15
CA PRO A 4 -12.50 -9.63 16.99
C PRO A 4 -12.71 -10.42 15.69
N LYS A 5 -13.25 -9.77 14.65
CA LYS A 5 -13.42 -10.37 13.31
C LYS A 5 -12.10 -10.49 12.54
N ALA A 6 -11.10 -9.70 12.89
CA ALA A 6 -9.75 -9.80 12.37
C ALA A 6 -8.74 -9.33 13.42
N VAL A 7 -7.52 -9.82 13.32
CA VAL A 7 -6.38 -9.44 14.18
C VAL A 7 -5.22 -9.02 13.31
N LYS A 8 -4.63 -7.85 13.60
CA LYS A 8 -3.40 -7.41 12.95
C LYS A 8 -2.23 -7.51 13.93
N ILE A 9 -1.19 -8.26 13.55
CA ILE A 9 0.04 -8.42 14.31
C ILE A 9 1.16 -7.71 13.54
N GLY A 10 1.83 -6.78 14.22
CA GLY A 10 2.94 -6.02 13.65
C GLY A 10 4.30 -6.43 14.22
N TRP A 11 5.12 -5.42 14.53
CA TRP A 11 6.39 -5.61 15.19
C TRP A 11 6.23 -6.13 16.63
N LEU A 12 7.03 -7.13 16.96
CA LEU A 12 7.14 -7.71 18.31
C LEU A 12 8.63 -7.81 18.68
N ASN A 13 8.97 -7.35 19.86
CA ASN A 13 10.37 -7.15 20.25
C ASN A 13 11.12 -8.42 20.66
N ASN A 14 10.44 -9.43 21.20
CA ASN A 14 11.10 -10.64 21.71
C ASN A 14 10.29 -11.92 21.48
N ALA A 15 10.97 -13.08 21.59
CA ALA A 15 10.40 -14.38 21.33
C ALA A 15 9.34 -14.81 22.36
N GLU A 16 9.40 -14.31 23.57
CA GLU A 16 8.42 -14.62 24.62
C GLU A 16 7.08 -13.96 24.33
N THR A 17 7.10 -12.65 24.04
CA THR A 17 5.90 -11.91 23.59
C THR A 17 5.26 -12.56 22.35
N ILE A 18 6.07 -13.05 21.42
CA ILE A 18 5.57 -13.75 20.22
C ILE A 18 4.79 -15.00 20.60
N ARG A 19 5.28 -15.79 21.57
CA ARG A 19 4.56 -16.99 22.04
C ARG A 19 3.27 -16.61 22.76
N GLN A 20 3.30 -15.62 23.64
CA GLN A 20 2.12 -15.11 24.34
C GLN A 20 1.05 -14.63 23.37
N VAL A 21 1.43 -13.82 22.37
CA VAL A 21 0.51 -13.38 21.31
C VAL A 21 -0.10 -14.57 20.56
N ARG A 22 0.71 -15.58 20.22
CA ARG A 22 0.21 -16.80 19.56
C ARG A 22 -0.86 -17.51 20.39
N ASP A 23 -0.68 -17.58 21.71
CA ASP A 23 -1.63 -18.28 22.59
C ASP A 23 -2.94 -17.47 22.72
N GLU A 24 -2.87 -16.14 22.72
CA GLU A 24 -4.04 -15.24 22.78
C GLU A 24 -4.87 -15.20 21.48
N ILE A 25 -4.27 -15.49 20.33
CA ILE A 25 -4.96 -15.47 19.04
C ILE A 25 -5.56 -16.81 18.62
N VAL A 26 -5.46 -17.82 19.47
CA VAL A 26 -6.07 -19.14 19.19
C VAL A 26 -7.57 -18.99 18.97
N GLY A 27 -8.05 -19.50 17.83
CA GLY A 27 -9.45 -19.38 17.43
C GLY A 27 -9.86 -18.05 16.81
N CYS A 28 -8.95 -17.05 16.73
CA CYS A 28 -9.20 -15.85 15.95
C CYS A 28 -9.20 -16.15 14.46
N ARG A 29 -10.04 -15.41 13.71
CA ARG A 29 -10.10 -15.47 12.24
C ARG A 29 -9.38 -14.26 11.65
N ASN A 30 -9.04 -14.34 10.36
CA ASN A 30 -8.48 -13.22 9.59
C ASN A 30 -7.26 -12.58 10.27
N ILE A 31 -6.28 -13.41 10.62
CA ILE A 31 -5.02 -12.94 11.23
C ILE A 31 -4.12 -12.39 10.14
N VAL A 32 -3.82 -11.09 10.19
CA VAL A 32 -2.89 -10.41 9.30
C VAL A 32 -1.56 -10.21 10.03
N CYS A 33 -0.55 -10.97 9.64
CA CYS A 33 0.82 -10.83 10.15
C CYS A 33 1.63 -9.88 9.28
N SER A 34 2.26 -8.89 9.88
CA SER A 34 3.12 -7.93 9.18
C SER A 34 4.38 -7.64 9.99
N PRO A 35 5.34 -8.57 10.01
CA PRO A 35 6.60 -8.38 10.74
C PRO A 35 7.37 -7.18 10.17
N VAL A 36 8.09 -6.49 11.05
CA VAL A 36 8.99 -5.41 10.67
C VAL A 36 10.37 -5.75 11.25
N ILE A 37 11.23 -6.34 10.42
CA ILE A 37 12.57 -6.76 10.83
C ILE A 37 13.55 -5.61 10.64
N MET A 38 13.43 -4.88 9.52
CA MET A 38 14.24 -3.72 9.21
C MET A 38 13.40 -2.44 9.20
N SER A 39 13.88 -1.40 9.86
CA SER A 39 13.28 -0.07 9.78
C SER A 39 13.45 0.54 8.38
N SER A 40 12.73 1.63 8.09
CA SER A 40 12.92 2.40 6.86
C SER A 40 14.30 3.07 6.76
N LYS A 41 15.04 3.16 7.88
CA LYS A 41 16.40 3.70 7.96
C LYS A 41 17.48 2.61 7.87
N GLY A 42 17.09 1.33 7.67
CA GLY A 42 18.02 0.20 7.60
C GLY A 42 18.46 -0.35 8.98
N GLU A 43 17.83 0.05 10.08
CA GLU A 43 18.13 -0.48 11.41
C GLU A 43 17.39 -1.79 11.64
N ARG A 44 18.06 -2.76 12.26
CA ARG A 44 17.44 -4.03 12.62
C ARG A 44 16.62 -3.89 13.90
N LEU A 45 15.31 -4.12 13.78
CA LEU A 45 14.34 -4.00 14.86
C LEU A 45 14.02 -5.34 15.53
N MET A 46 14.21 -6.47 14.84
CA MET A 46 13.97 -7.81 15.39
C MET A 46 15.25 -8.62 15.40
N GLY A 47 15.62 -9.12 16.58
CA GLY A 47 16.75 -10.04 16.74
C GLY A 47 16.47 -11.42 16.15
N SER A 48 17.53 -12.20 15.89
CA SER A 48 17.41 -13.52 15.23
C SER A 48 16.50 -14.51 16.00
N ALA A 49 16.46 -14.42 17.34
CA ALA A 49 15.56 -15.25 18.16
C ALA A 49 14.09 -14.89 17.93
N SER A 50 13.77 -13.59 17.83
CA SER A 50 12.41 -13.09 17.55
C SER A 50 11.96 -13.45 16.13
N VAL A 51 12.87 -13.34 15.15
CA VAL A 51 12.59 -13.73 13.76
C VAL A 51 12.25 -15.22 13.67
N ARG A 52 13.05 -16.11 14.31
CA ARG A 52 12.76 -17.56 14.36
C ARG A 52 11.45 -17.87 15.08
N ALA A 53 11.18 -17.16 16.18
CA ALA A 53 9.93 -17.34 16.91
C ALA A 53 8.71 -16.90 16.06
N PHE A 54 8.81 -15.75 15.36
CA PHE A 54 7.77 -15.27 14.47
C PHE A 54 7.47 -16.28 13.35
N MET A 55 8.51 -16.79 12.70
CA MET A 55 8.40 -17.82 11.67
C MET A 55 7.69 -19.07 12.21
N ARG A 56 8.10 -19.57 13.37
CA ARG A 56 7.58 -20.82 13.95
C ARG A 56 6.17 -20.70 14.50
N TYR A 57 5.80 -19.57 15.10
CA TYR A 57 4.57 -19.45 15.90
C TYR A 57 3.49 -18.58 15.26
N LEU A 58 3.84 -17.56 14.47
CA LEU A 58 2.87 -16.62 13.92
C LEU A 58 2.63 -16.79 12.43
N VAL A 59 3.64 -17.17 11.65
CA VAL A 59 3.46 -17.46 10.22
C VAL A 59 2.40 -18.54 9.99
N PRO A 60 2.40 -19.67 10.73
CA PRO A 60 1.38 -20.71 10.57
C PRO A 60 -0.05 -20.30 10.93
N CYS A 61 -0.20 -19.21 11.68
CA CYS A 61 -1.51 -18.66 12.06
C CYS A 61 -2.03 -17.61 11.06
N ALA A 62 -1.19 -17.18 10.11
CA ALA A 62 -1.51 -16.06 9.25
C ALA A 62 -2.52 -16.45 8.15
N LYS A 63 -3.70 -15.83 8.15
CA LYS A 63 -4.58 -15.76 6.99
C LYS A 63 -3.89 -14.97 5.86
N LEU A 64 -3.16 -13.90 6.22
CA LEU A 64 -2.37 -13.11 5.30
C LEU A 64 -1.05 -12.67 5.94
N LEU A 65 0.07 -13.09 5.36
CA LEU A 65 1.39 -12.57 5.70
C LEU A 65 1.73 -11.41 4.75
N VAL A 66 1.88 -10.20 5.31
CA VAL A 66 2.28 -9.00 4.56
C VAL A 66 3.72 -8.69 4.90
N ILE A 67 4.63 -8.88 3.96
CA ILE A 67 6.07 -8.78 4.22
C ILE A 67 6.81 -8.03 3.13
N LYS A 68 7.83 -7.24 3.50
CA LYS A 68 8.76 -6.62 2.54
C LYS A 68 9.80 -7.62 2.08
N ILE A 69 10.29 -7.46 0.85
CA ILE A 69 11.36 -8.30 0.28
C ILE A 69 12.55 -8.37 1.22
N ILE A 70 13.05 -7.24 1.71
CA ILE A 70 14.21 -7.20 2.61
C ILE A 70 13.99 -8.00 3.91
N ASP A 71 12.78 -7.97 4.45
CA ASP A 71 12.42 -8.73 5.66
C ASP A 71 12.28 -10.22 5.33
N ALA A 72 11.72 -10.56 4.15
CA ALA A 72 11.61 -11.93 3.65
C ALA A 72 12.98 -12.57 3.39
N GLU A 73 13.92 -11.82 2.78
CA GLU A 73 15.31 -12.26 2.59
C GLU A 73 15.96 -12.69 3.92
N ILE A 74 15.74 -11.89 4.97
CA ILE A 74 16.26 -12.18 6.31
C ILE A 74 15.58 -13.41 6.93
N MET A 75 14.25 -13.53 6.82
CA MET A 75 13.48 -14.63 7.40
C MET A 75 13.82 -15.97 6.74
N LEU A 76 13.96 -15.98 5.42
CA LEU A 76 14.18 -17.19 4.62
C LEU A 76 15.66 -17.48 4.37
N ASN A 77 16.56 -16.55 4.74
CA ASN A 77 17.98 -16.60 4.41
C ASN A 77 18.22 -16.89 2.91
N MET A 78 17.55 -16.11 2.06
CA MET A 78 17.66 -16.21 0.60
C MET A 78 17.67 -14.82 -0.03
N LYS A 79 18.25 -14.69 -1.23
CA LYS A 79 18.20 -13.47 -2.02
C LYS A 79 16.95 -13.47 -2.89
N ILE A 80 16.28 -12.31 -3.00
CA ILE A 80 15.07 -12.13 -3.82
C ILE A 80 15.34 -10.98 -4.80
N ALA A 81 15.77 -11.34 -6.01
CA ALA A 81 16.15 -10.37 -7.04
C ALA A 81 15.21 -10.39 -8.26
N THR A 82 14.52 -11.50 -8.48
CA THR A 82 13.66 -11.73 -9.65
C THR A 82 12.21 -12.03 -9.22
N ASN A 83 11.29 -12.01 -10.18
CA ASN A 83 9.91 -12.43 -9.96
C ASN A 83 9.83 -13.92 -9.56
N ASP A 84 10.68 -14.76 -10.12
CA ASP A 84 10.74 -16.18 -9.77
C ASP A 84 11.21 -16.36 -8.32
N ASP A 85 12.19 -15.58 -7.86
CA ASP A 85 12.61 -15.58 -6.46
C ASP A 85 11.47 -15.14 -5.54
N MET A 86 10.67 -14.14 -5.96
CA MET A 86 9.49 -13.71 -5.20
C MET A 86 8.47 -14.85 -5.07
N VAL A 87 8.19 -15.59 -6.14
CA VAL A 87 7.29 -16.74 -6.11
C VAL A 87 7.83 -17.84 -5.21
N GLN A 88 9.13 -18.17 -5.32
CA GLN A 88 9.75 -19.16 -4.44
C GLN A 88 9.71 -18.75 -2.96
N ALA A 89 9.98 -17.49 -2.66
CA ALA A 89 9.90 -16.97 -1.30
C ALA A 89 8.48 -17.04 -0.73
N ALA A 90 7.49 -16.62 -1.51
CA ALA A 90 6.09 -16.66 -1.11
C ALA A 90 5.61 -18.10 -0.89
N LYS A 91 5.99 -19.02 -1.79
CA LYS A 91 5.71 -20.46 -1.64
C LYS A 91 6.28 -21.01 -0.32
N ARG A 92 7.54 -20.70 0.01
CA ARG A 92 8.16 -21.15 1.26
C ARG A 92 7.40 -20.65 2.50
N PHE A 93 6.85 -19.44 2.50
CA PHE A 93 6.01 -18.98 3.60
C PHE A 93 4.66 -19.72 3.66
N CYS A 94 4.08 -20.12 2.52
CA CYS A 94 2.89 -20.96 2.51
C CYS A 94 3.22 -22.37 2.99
N ASP A 95 4.37 -22.95 2.63
CA ASP A 95 4.84 -24.24 3.12
C ASP A 95 5.06 -24.22 4.66
N GLU A 96 5.37 -23.05 5.24
CA GLU A 96 5.44 -22.82 6.70
C GLU A 96 4.05 -22.55 7.34
N GLY A 97 2.97 -22.53 6.55
CA GLY A 97 1.60 -22.50 7.02
C GLY A 97 0.84 -21.18 6.82
N ALA A 98 1.41 -20.17 6.20
CA ALA A 98 0.66 -18.97 5.82
C ALA A 98 -0.34 -19.32 4.71
N GLU A 99 -1.61 -18.91 4.83
CA GLU A 99 -2.63 -19.17 3.80
C GLU A 99 -2.42 -18.29 2.56
N TRP A 100 -2.13 -17.02 2.78
CA TRP A 100 -1.81 -16.03 1.76
C TRP A 100 -0.55 -15.27 2.10
N VAL A 101 0.23 -14.92 1.08
CA VAL A 101 1.44 -14.09 1.21
C VAL A 101 1.34 -12.88 0.30
N LEU A 102 1.47 -11.68 0.84
CA LEU A 102 1.65 -10.45 0.10
C LEU A 102 3.08 -9.96 0.26
N LEU A 103 3.92 -10.31 -0.70
CA LEU A 103 5.33 -9.91 -0.74
C LEU A 103 5.46 -8.57 -1.46
N ARG A 104 6.09 -7.57 -0.83
CA ARG A 104 6.11 -6.18 -1.30
C ARG A 104 7.52 -5.64 -1.46
N GLY A 105 7.68 -4.71 -2.39
CA GLY A 105 8.92 -3.93 -2.54
C GLY A 105 9.89 -4.47 -3.57
N GLY A 106 9.43 -5.26 -4.55
CA GLY A 106 10.21 -5.56 -5.75
C GLY A 106 10.47 -4.28 -6.56
N LEU A 107 11.72 -4.03 -6.89
CA LEU A 107 12.11 -2.91 -7.75
C LEU A 107 12.14 -3.37 -9.21
N HIS A 108 11.43 -2.67 -10.08
CA HIS A 108 11.59 -2.80 -11.53
C HIS A 108 12.33 -1.60 -12.11
N ALA A 109 12.96 -1.80 -13.26
CA ALA A 109 13.40 -0.69 -14.09
C ALA A 109 12.23 0.28 -14.31
N GLU A 110 12.50 1.58 -14.43
CA GLU A 110 11.50 2.66 -14.62
C GLU A 110 10.74 3.15 -13.36
N GLY A 111 11.26 2.92 -12.15
CA GLY A 111 10.66 3.45 -10.93
C GLY A 111 9.32 2.83 -10.56
N ARG A 112 9.02 1.64 -11.06
CA ARG A 112 7.87 0.83 -10.65
C ARG A 112 8.22 -0.04 -9.47
N VAL A 113 7.26 -0.24 -8.59
CA VAL A 113 7.34 -1.17 -7.46
C VAL A 113 6.36 -2.30 -7.71
N SER A 114 6.84 -3.54 -7.58
CA SER A 114 5.99 -4.72 -7.67
C SER A 114 5.64 -5.27 -6.29
N ALA A 115 4.49 -5.89 -6.22
CA ALA A 115 4.07 -6.75 -5.14
C ALA A 115 3.54 -8.07 -5.72
N LEU A 116 3.73 -9.16 -5.00
CA LEU A 116 3.20 -10.47 -5.33
C LEU A 116 2.19 -10.90 -4.28
N LEU A 117 0.96 -11.18 -4.70
CA LEU A 117 0.01 -11.96 -3.92
C LEU A 117 0.15 -13.42 -4.33
N TYR A 118 0.33 -14.27 -3.34
CA TYR A 118 0.53 -15.71 -3.54
C TYR A 118 -0.32 -16.53 -2.57
N SER A 119 -0.89 -17.61 -3.09
CA SER A 119 -1.41 -18.75 -2.34
C SER A 119 -1.21 -20.02 -3.19
N GLU A 120 -1.58 -21.19 -2.70
CA GLU A 120 -1.50 -22.44 -3.48
C GLU A 120 -2.24 -22.35 -4.84
N ASN A 121 -3.33 -21.56 -4.89
CA ASN A 121 -4.19 -21.45 -6.07
C ASN A 121 -4.11 -20.08 -6.77
N CYS A 122 -3.25 -19.18 -6.31
CA CYS A 122 -3.16 -17.80 -6.85
C CYS A 122 -1.72 -17.31 -6.91
N VAL A 123 -1.33 -16.82 -8.08
CA VAL A 123 -0.07 -16.10 -8.30
C VAL A 123 -0.40 -14.82 -9.06
N GLN A 124 -0.42 -13.69 -8.37
CA GLN A 124 -0.80 -12.41 -8.97
C GLN A 124 0.21 -11.33 -8.66
N PHE A 125 0.77 -10.73 -9.70
CA PHE A 125 1.66 -9.59 -9.58
C PHE A 125 0.89 -8.28 -9.71
N PHE A 126 1.18 -7.35 -8.82
CA PHE A 126 0.71 -5.97 -8.87
C PHE A 126 1.91 -5.07 -9.16
N SER A 127 1.73 -4.11 -10.05
CA SER A 127 2.74 -3.10 -10.36
C SER A 127 2.13 -1.72 -10.13
N SER A 128 2.82 -0.89 -9.36
CA SER A 128 2.45 0.50 -9.15
C SER A 128 3.65 1.41 -9.33
N TYR A 129 3.42 2.67 -9.71
CA TYR A 129 4.49 3.66 -9.67
C TYR A 129 4.92 3.90 -8.23
N ASN A 130 6.24 4.06 -8.04
CA ASN A 130 6.77 4.46 -6.75
C ASN A 130 6.29 5.88 -6.45
N VAL A 131 5.35 6.02 -5.51
CA VAL A 131 4.86 7.32 -5.07
C VAL A 131 5.84 7.89 -4.06
N GLU A 132 6.33 9.09 -4.30
CA GLU A 132 7.18 9.79 -3.34
C GLU A 132 6.43 9.96 -2.02
N GLY A 133 7.07 9.56 -0.92
CA GLY A 133 6.42 9.49 0.40
C GLY A 133 5.90 8.10 0.79
N TRP A 134 5.87 7.12 -0.12
CA TRP A 134 5.51 5.74 0.20
C TRP A 134 6.42 5.08 1.24
N GLN A 135 7.66 5.57 1.37
CA GLN A 135 8.64 5.10 2.37
C GLN A 135 8.49 5.77 3.74
N ARG A 136 7.45 6.59 3.96
CA ARG A 136 7.24 7.24 5.26
C ARG A 136 6.97 6.22 6.37
N HIS A 137 7.40 6.59 7.56
CA HIS A 137 7.13 5.82 8.76
C HIS A 137 5.61 5.64 8.95
N GLY A 138 5.18 4.40 9.26
CA GLY A 138 3.78 4.06 9.50
C GLY A 138 2.99 3.55 8.29
N VAL A 139 3.41 3.83 7.04
CA VAL A 139 2.69 3.41 5.83
C VAL A 139 2.46 1.90 5.76
N GLY A 140 3.46 1.09 6.09
CA GLY A 140 3.33 -0.37 6.13
C GLY A 140 2.34 -0.86 7.19
N GLY A 141 2.36 -0.21 8.36
CA GLY A 141 1.42 -0.47 9.46
C GLY A 141 -0.02 -0.12 9.06
N SER A 142 -0.24 1.06 8.48
CA SER A 142 -1.55 1.50 7.99
C SER A 142 -2.09 0.57 6.92
N TYR A 143 -1.24 0.11 5.99
CA TYR A 143 -1.64 -0.83 4.95
C TYR A 143 -2.10 -2.18 5.51
N SER A 144 -1.30 -2.79 6.40
CA SER A 144 -1.68 -4.07 7.02
C SER A 144 -2.91 -3.94 7.92
N THR A 145 -3.14 -2.77 8.55
CA THR A 145 -4.36 -2.49 9.30
C THR A 145 -5.56 -2.36 8.37
N ALA A 146 -5.44 -1.64 7.25
CA ALA A 146 -6.50 -1.54 6.25
C ALA A 146 -6.87 -2.92 5.69
N LEU A 147 -5.88 -3.78 5.40
CA LEU A 147 -6.11 -5.17 4.98
C LEU A 147 -6.89 -5.96 6.03
N ALA A 148 -6.48 -5.91 7.31
CA ALA A 148 -7.20 -6.59 8.39
C ALA A 148 -8.64 -6.09 8.51
N THR A 149 -8.87 -4.77 8.38
CA THR A 149 -10.21 -4.18 8.38
C THR A 149 -11.06 -4.70 7.22
N ARG A 150 -10.51 -4.78 6.01
CA ARG A 150 -11.22 -5.30 4.84
C ARG A 150 -11.59 -6.77 4.98
N LEU A 151 -10.67 -7.58 5.50
CA LEU A 151 -10.93 -8.99 5.79
C LEU A 151 -11.98 -9.16 6.93
N ALA A 152 -12.00 -8.27 7.93
CA ALA A 152 -13.04 -8.25 8.95
C ALA A 152 -14.43 -7.89 8.39
N MET A 153 -14.48 -7.19 7.25
CA MET A 153 -15.69 -6.87 6.48
C MET A 153 -16.04 -7.97 5.46
N GLU A 154 -15.33 -9.11 5.52
CA GLU A 154 -15.58 -10.28 4.69
C GLU A 154 -15.33 -10.05 3.19
N ASP A 155 -14.51 -9.04 2.83
CA ASP A 155 -14.05 -8.89 1.45
C ASP A 155 -13.17 -10.10 1.04
N GLU A 156 -13.33 -10.54 -0.20
CA GLU A 156 -12.42 -11.49 -0.83
C GLU A 156 -10.98 -10.92 -0.88
N MET A 157 -9.95 -11.77 -0.87
CA MET A 157 -8.56 -11.36 -0.69
C MET A 157 -8.11 -10.31 -1.72
N GLU A 158 -8.40 -10.50 -3.00
CA GLU A 158 -8.02 -9.56 -4.06
C GLU A 158 -8.73 -8.22 -3.92
N VAL A 159 -10.01 -8.25 -3.53
CA VAL A 159 -10.82 -7.05 -3.27
C VAL A 159 -10.29 -6.30 -2.05
N ALA A 160 -9.93 -7.03 -1.00
CA ALA A 160 -9.34 -6.46 0.22
C ALA A 160 -8.03 -5.74 -0.09
N ILE A 161 -7.15 -6.34 -0.91
CA ILE A 161 -5.88 -5.76 -1.34
C ILE A 161 -6.11 -4.49 -2.17
N LYS A 162 -7.00 -4.54 -3.16
CA LYS A 162 -7.32 -3.39 -4.00
C LYS A 162 -7.83 -2.21 -3.17
N LYS A 163 -8.83 -2.44 -2.32
CA LYS A 163 -9.42 -1.39 -1.47
C LYS A 163 -8.45 -0.85 -0.42
N ALA A 164 -7.61 -1.71 0.17
CA ALA A 164 -6.57 -1.27 1.11
C ALA A 164 -5.48 -0.43 0.40
N HIS A 165 -5.14 -0.78 -0.84
CA HIS A 165 -4.21 -0.01 -1.67
C HIS A 165 -4.78 1.36 -2.02
N GLU A 166 -6.03 1.43 -2.48
CA GLU A 166 -6.75 2.68 -2.77
C GLU A 166 -6.82 3.59 -1.54
N TYR A 167 -7.19 3.04 -0.38
CA TYR A 167 -7.19 3.75 0.88
C TYR A 167 -5.81 4.34 1.20
N LEU A 168 -4.77 3.52 1.13
CA LEU A 168 -3.42 3.95 1.45
C LEU A 168 -2.91 5.01 0.46
N HIS A 169 -3.15 4.84 -0.83
CA HIS A 169 -2.80 5.81 -1.85
C HIS A 169 -3.45 7.16 -1.57
N THR A 170 -4.74 7.15 -1.22
CA THR A 170 -5.47 8.34 -0.79
C THR A 170 -4.82 8.99 0.44
N GLN A 171 -4.47 8.20 1.47
CA GLN A 171 -3.83 8.71 2.68
C GLN A 171 -2.44 9.32 2.42
N ILE A 172 -1.66 8.75 1.51
CA ILE A 172 -0.35 9.28 1.15
C ILE A 172 -0.51 10.62 0.42
N VAL A 173 -1.44 10.69 -0.53
CA VAL A 173 -1.77 11.94 -1.23
C VAL A 173 -2.21 13.00 -0.22
N TYR A 174 -3.07 12.66 0.75
CA TYR A 174 -3.47 13.58 1.83
C TYR A 174 -2.31 14.01 2.73
N SER A 175 -1.37 13.11 3.04
CA SER A 175 -0.29 13.40 4.00
C SER A 175 0.81 14.32 3.45
N VAL A 176 0.92 14.45 2.13
CA VAL A 176 1.85 15.40 1.51
C VAL A 176 1.41 16.84 1.78
N ASP A 177 0.11 17.03 1.99
CA ASP A 177 -0.52 18.36 2.11
C ASP A 177 -0.64 18.91 3.54
N THR A 178 -0.40 18.07 4.58
CA THR A 178 -0.58 18.50 5.99
C THR A 178 0.49 19.47 6.51
N LYS A 179 1.43 19.92 5.68
CA LYS A 179 2.31 21.05 6.02
C LYS A 179 1.72 22.44 5.71
N GLY A 180 0.51 22.49 5.14
CA GLY A 180 -0.20 23.72 4.85
C GLY A 180 -1.70 23.46 4.69
N TYR A 181 -2.48 23.89 5.65
CA TYR A 181 -3.93 24.09 5.63
C TYR A 181 -4.79 23.16 4.73
N GLY A 182 -5.32 22.13 5.35
CA GLY A 182 -6.24 21.09 4.95
C GLY A 182 -7.33 21.38 3.91
N ILE A 183 -7.01 21.46 2.64
CA ILE A 183 -8.00 21.31 1.57
C ILE A 183 -7.99 19.84 1.14
N ARG A 184 -9.15 19.18 1.18
CA ARG A 184 -9.28 17.78 0.78
C ARG A 184 -8.99 17.61 -0.72
N PRO A 185 -8.32 16.54 -1.20
CA PRO A 185 -8.07 16.30 -2.63
C PRO A 185 -9.33 16.41 -3.48
N GLN A 186 -10.47 15.94 -2.99
CA GLN A 186 -11.74 16.10 -3.69
C GLN A 186 -12.13 17.56 -3.87
N GLU A 187 -11.85 18.41 -2.89
CA GLU A 187 -12.11 19.85 -2.99
C GLU A 187 -11.16 20.54 -3.98
N ILE A 188 -9.89 20.13 -3.99
CA ILE A 188 -8.92 20.61 -4.98
C ILE A 188 -9.32 20.17 -6.39
N TYR A 189 -9.72 18.91 -6.54
CA TYR A 189 -10.24 18.40 -7.81
C TYR A 189 -11.47 19.18 -8.29
N ASN A 190 -12.44 19.40 -7.43
CA ASN A 190 -13.65 20.15 -7.76
C ASN A 190 -13.33 21.60 -8.12
N LYS A 191 -12.42 22.26 -7.38
CA LYS A 191 -11.93 23.59 -7.69
C LYS A 191 -11.15 23.60 -9.02
N PHE A 192 -10.34 22.58 -9.29
CA PHE A 192 -9.63 22.44 -10.56
C PHE A 192 -10.60 22.34 -11.74
N GLN A 193 -11.64 21.50 -11.64
CA GLN A 193 -12.68 21.44 -12.67
C GLN A 193 -13.36 22.80 -12.88
N SER A 194 -13.72 23.50 -11.81
CA SER A 194 -14.31 24.82 -11.90
C SER A 194 -13.37 25.84 -12.56
N LEU A 195 -12.06 25.79 -12.24
CA LEU A 195 -11.07 26.64 -12.89
C LEU A 195 -10.91 26.36 -14.38
N ILE A 196 -10.95 25.09 -14.81
CA ILE A 196 -10.93 24.73 -16.23
C ILE A 196 -12.12 25.39 -16.94
N ILE A 197 -13.33 25.23 -16.42
CA ILE A 197 -14.56 25.79 -17.00
C ILE A 197 -14.46 27.29 -17.22
N HIS A 198 -13.83 28.03 -16.31
CA HIS A 198 -13.76 29.49 -16.37
C HIS A 198 -12.55 30.03 -17.13
N ASN A 199 -11.48 29.24 -17.30
CA ASN A 199 -10.21 29.73 -17.83
C ASN A 199 -9.69 28.97 -19.06
N TYR A 200 -10.38 27.96 -19.56
CA TYR A 200 -9.90 27.10 -20.64
C TYR A 200 -9.58 27.84 -21.95
N ARG A 201 -10.19 28.99 -22.19
CA ARG A 201 -9.97 29.78 -23.42
C ARG A 201 -8.62 30.48 -23.45
N GLU A 202 -8.12 30.89 -22.29
CA GLU A 202 -6.91 31.72 -22.16
C GLU A 202 -5.71 30.94 -21.60
N HIS A 203 -5.98 29.89 -20.81
CA HIS A 203 -4.94 29.16 -20.08
C HIS A 203 -5.02 27.65 -20.34
N HIS A 204 -3.98 27.13 -21.02
CA HIS A 204 -3.86 25.70 -21.35
C HIS A 204 -2.74 24.99 -20.58
N ASP A 205 -1.99 25.75 -19.79
CA ASP A 205 -0.87 25.23 -19.03
C ASP A 205 -1.29 24.82 -17.62
N VAL A 206 -0.85 23.63 -17.22
CA VAL A 206 -1.16 23.03 -15.91
C VAL A 206 -0.61 23.88 -14.75
N SER A 207 0.51 24.60 -14.98
CA SER A 207 1.12 25.44 -13.94
C SER A 207 0.17 26.56 -13.49
N PHE A 208 -0.54 27.19 -14.41
CA PHE A 208 -1.55 28.22 -14.09
C PHE A 208 -2.59 27.72 -13.10
N TYR A 209 -3.13 26.52 -13.34
CA TYR A 209 -4.16 25.92 -12.47
C TYR A 209 -3.59 25.52 -11.11
N ALA A 210 -2.39 24.96 -11.11
CA ALA A 210 -1.71 24.58 -9.88
C ALA A 210 -1.44 25.80 -8.98
N ASP A 211 -0.97 26.91 -9.56
CA ASP A 211 -0.72 28.17 -8.86
C ASP A 211 -2.02 28.75 -8.28
N LYS A 212 -3.11 28.77 -9.06
CA LYS A 212 -4.44 29.21 -8.58
C LYS A 212 -4.98 28.38 -7.43
N LEU A 213 -4.61 27.12 -7.38
CA LEU A 213 -5.00 26.20 -6.30
C LEU A 213 -4.01 26.20 -5.12
N ALA A 214 -2.91 26.98 -5.23
CA ALA A 214 -1.81 27.01 -4.27
C ALA A 214 -1.21 25.61 -4.00
N VAL A 215 -1.08 24.80 -5.07
CA VAL A 215 -0.49 23.46 -5.02
C VAL A 215 0.62 23.33 -6.08
N THR A 216 1.45 22.29 -5.99
CA THR A 216 2.41 21.99 -7.06
C THR A 216 1.73 21.28 -8.23
N THR A 217 2.24 21.44 -9.45
CA THR A 217 1.78 20.73 -10.66
C THR A 217 1.84 19.21 -10.46
N ARG A 218 2.84 18.74 -9.73
CA ARG A 218 3.02 17.33 -9.36
C ARG A 218 1.88 16.84 -8.45
N TYR A 219 1.53 17.62 -7.43
CA TYR A 219 0.45 17.29 -6.52
C TYR A 219 -0.92 17.30 -7.22
N LEU A 220 -1.19 18.29 -8.07
CA LEU A 220 -2.39 18.33 -8.88
C LEU A 220 -2.49 17.09 -9.80
N SER A 221 -1.37 16.66 -10.39
CA SER A 221 -1.31 15.43 -11.20
C SER A 221 -1.60 14.17 -10.40
N GLN A 222 -1.16 14.10 -9.16
CA GLN A 222 -1.48 12.97 -8.27
C GLN A 222 -2.97 12.94 -7.94
N ILE A 223 -3.56 14.09 -7.61
CA ILE A 223 -4.99 14.21 -7.31
C ILE A 223 -5.85 13.76 -8.49
N THR A 224 -5.60 14.30 -9.67
CA THR A 224 -6.43 13.97 -10.85
C THR A 224 -6.30 12.52 -11.27
N LYS A 225 -5.11 11.92 -11.15
CA LYS A 225 -4.91 10.48 -11.40
C LYS A 225 -5.66 9.61 -10.40
N VAL A 226 -5.72 10.02 -9.12
CA VAL A 226 -6.46 9.28 -8.09
C VAL A 226 -7.97 9.37 -8.28
N VAL A 227 -8.47 10.57 -8.62
CA VAL A 227 -9.91 10.81 -8.65
C VAL A 227 -10.55 10.35 -9.96
N VAL A 228 -9.85 10.53 -11.10
CA VAL A 228 -10.41 10.26 -12.44
C VAL A 228 -9.47 9.51 -13.39
N GLU A 229 -8.34 9.02 -12.89
CA GLU A 229 -7.33 8.28 -13.66
C GLU A 229 -6.72 9.06 -14.85
N LYS A 230 -6.86 10.40 -14.86
CA LYS A 230 -6.38 11.29 -15.91
C LYS A 230 -5.32 12.26 -15.38
N THR A 231 -4.45 12.72 -16.28
CA THR A 231 -3.56 13.83 -15.96
C THR A 231 -4.30 15.16 -16.02
N PRO A 232 -3.85 16.21 -15.30
CA PRO A 232 -4.45 17.54 -15.42
C PRO A 232 -4.46 18.07 -16.87
N LYS A 233 -3.39 17.80 -17.61
CA LYS A 233 -3.29 18.20 -19.03
C LYS A 233 -4.36 17.54 -19.87
N GLN A 234 -4.55 16.21 -19.71
CA GLN A 234 -5.62 15.51 -20.42
C GLN A 234 -7.00 16.08 -20.12
N MET A 235 -7.27 16.46 -18.87
CA MET A 235 -8.56 17.07 -18.50
C MET A 235 -8.77 18.43 -19.15
N VAL A 236 -7.74 19.29 -19.21
CA VAL A 236 -7.81 20.57 -19.89
C VAL A 236 -8.03 20.37 -21.40
N ASP A 237 -7.27 19.48 -22.03
CA ASP A 237 -7.36 19.20 -23.46
C ASP A 237 -8.70 18.56 -23.84
N GLU A 238 -9.23 17.63 -23.06
CA GLU A 238 -10.55 17.03 -23.27
C GLU A 238 -11.66 18.08 -23.17
N TYR A 239 -11.56 19.00 -22.20
CA TYR A 239 -12.55 20.06 -22.06
C TYR A 239 -12.51 21.05 -23.23
N LEU A 240 -11.32 21.39 -23.73
CA LEU A 240 -11.13 22.18 -24.93
C LEU A 240 -11.76 21.51 -26.16
N LEU A 241 -11.45 20.24 -26.38
CA LEU A 241 -12.00 19.46 -27.49
C LEU A 241 -13.54 19.40 -27.43
N PHE A 242 -14.08 19.15 -26.23
CA PHE A 242 -15.55 19.12 -26.03
C PHE A 242 -16.20 20.45 -26.42
N GLN A 243 -15.58 21.58 -26.07
CA GLN A 243 -16.11 22.91 -26.40
C GLN A 243 -16.02 23.21 -27.91
N VAL A 244 -14.94 22.76 -28.59
CA VAL A 244 -14.75 22.94 -30.03
C VAL A 244 -15.77 22.13 -30.86
N ILE A 245 -16.14 20.93 -30.38
CA ILE A 245 -17.09 20.05 -31.08
C ILE A 245 -18.55 20.53 -30.90
N ASN A 246 -18.86 21.23 -29.79
CA ASN A 246 -20.21 21.66 -29.45
C ASN A 246 -20.49 23.16 -29.76
N HIS A 247 -19.57 23.85 -30.41
CA HIS A 247 -19.72 25.20 -30.97
C HIS A 247 -19.46 25.20 -32.48
#